data_4bb7bb75390e2a049eadca73726c562b
#
_entry.id   4bb7bb75390e2a049eadca73726c562b
#
_cell.length_a   1.000
_cell.length_b   1.000
_cell.length_c   1.000
_cell.angle_alpha   90.00
_cell.angle_beta   90.00
_cell.angle_gamma   90.00
#
_symmetry.space_group_name_H-M   'P 1'
#
loop_
_entity.id
_entity.type
_entity.pdbx_description
1 polymer ?
#
loop_
_entity_poly.entity_id
_entity_poly.type
_entity_poly.pdbx_seq_one_letter_code
_entity_poly.pdbx_strand_id
1 'polypeptide(L)'
;MIKHFISGFLLTLSLATPVRATEYIYRDLMANTLPAHCDVEAKAQQAAAKPYTVDRFTKRFCQTQGYGWHVDEVKSTGKTVCSPCENKPNQQRCFQEDVVVTCKRIKPGSVGMLPGAAK
;
A
#
# COMPACT_ATOMS: atom_id res chain seq x y z
N MET A 1 25.80 54.44 18.18
CA MET A 1 25.64 53.91 18.04
C MET A 1 25.04 53.17 17.53
N ILE A 2 24.71 52.89 17.19
CA ILE A 2 24.26 52.22 16.71
C ILE A 2 23.89 51.40 16.12
N LYS A 3 23.76 51.23 16.05
CA LYS A 3 23.58 50.47 15.57
C LYS A 3 22.97 49.65 15.13
N HIS A 4 22.75 49.54 15.08
CA HIS A 4 22.38 48.74 14.77
C HIS A 4 21.76 48.08 14.16
N PHE A 5 21.54 47.96 13.91
CA PHE A 5 21.12 47.26 13.49
C PHE A 5 20.71 46.54 12.83
N ILE A 6 20.66 46.40 12.58
CA ILE A 6 20.47 45.74 12.11
C ILE A 6 19.99 44.95 11.69
N SER A 7 19.77 44.62 11.58
CA SER A 7 19.46 43.83 11.32
C SER A 7 18.79 43.29 10.75
N GLY A 8 18.58 43.07 10.42
CA GLY A 8 17.96 42.47 9.84
C GLY A 8 17.60 41.81 9.28
N PHE A 9 17.60 41.66 9.17
CA PHE A 9 17.33 40.87 8.61
C PHE A 9 16.87 40.04 8.10
N LEU A 10 16.94 39.95 8.02
CA LEU A 10 16.79 39.13 7.75
C LEU A 10 16.20 38.41 7.36
N LEU A 11 15.99 38.22 7.20
CA LEU A 11 15.44 37.49 7.01
C LEU A 11 14.92 36.99 6.32
N THR A 12 14.79 36.99 6.02
CA THR A 12 14.29 36.57 5.47
C THR A 12 14.01 35.71 4.94
N LEU A 13 14.13 35.37 4.86
CA LEU A 13 14.02 34.53 4.47
C LEU A 13 13.39 33.88 4.09
N SER A 14 13.11 33.66 3.98
CA SER A 14 12.65 32.99 3.71
C SER A 14 12.06 32.46 3.28
N LEU A 15 11.98 32.38 2.99
CA LEU A 15 11.48 31.82 2.64
C LEU A 15 11.10 31.23 2.10
N ALA A 16 11.32 31.29 2.22
CA ALA A 16 11.10 30.29 1.74
C ALA A 16 10.09 29.88 0.94
N THR A 17 10.30 29.47 0.10
CA THR A 17 9.37 29.03 -0.69
C THR A 17 9.00 27.70 -0.44
N PRO A 18 7.85 27.38 -0.37
CA PRO A 18 7.41 26.07 -0.16
C PRO A 18 7.70 25.27 -1.35
N VAL A 19 8.33 24.19 -1.11
CA VAL A 19 8.49 23.25 -2.13
C VAL A 19 7.22 22.52 -2.24
N ARG A 20 6.73 22.37 -3.42
CA ARG A 20 5.55 21.68 -3.59
C ARG A 20 5.83 20.26 -3.63
N ALA A 21 5.80 19.55 -2.56
CA ALA A 21 6.04 18.13 -2.49
C ALA A 21 4.82 17.37 -2.99
N THR A 22 5.06 16.22 -3.57
CA THR A 22 3.99 15.32 -3.94
C THR A 22 3.38 14.76 -2.66
N GLU A 23 2.09 14.82 -2.54
CA GLU A 23 1.39 14.29 -1.41
C GLU A 23 0.66 13.02 -1.79
N TYR A 24 0.46 12.15 -0.80
CA TYR A 24 -0.24 10.90 -1.03
C TYR A 24 -1.47 10.80 -0.15
N ILE A 25 -2.46 10.10 -0.64
CA ILE A 25 -3.63 9.72 0.14
C ILE A 25 -3.46 8.25 0.47
N TYR A 26 -3.70 7.89 1.72
CA TYR A 26 -3.52 6.53 2.19
C TYR A 26 -4.84 5.93 2.62
N ARG A 27 -4.96 4.64 2.45
CA ARG A 27 -6.17 3.92 2.85
C ARG A 27 -5.78 2.55 3.37
N ASP A 28 -6.14 2.26 4.61
CA ASP A 28 -5.90 0.93 5.18
C ASP A 28 -7.11 0.06 4.87
N LEU A 29 -6.85 -1.10 4.30
CA LEU A 29 -7.91 -1.99 3.88
C LEU A 29 -7.60 -3.40 4.34
N MET A 30 -8.65 -4.20 4.49
CA MET A 30 -8.53 -5.57 4.92
C MET A 30 -9.24 -6.45 3.92
N ALA A 31 -8.62 -7.54 3.55
CA ALA A 31 -9.21 -8.46 2.57
C ALA A 31 -8.65 -9.85 2.74
N ASN A 32 -9.35 -10.81 2.16
CA ASN A 32 -8.87 -12.19 2.16
C ASN A 32 -8.27 -12.48 0.80
N THR A 33 -7.18 -13.23 0.79
CA THR A 33 -6.61 -13.63 -0.50
C THR A 33 -7.51 -14.69 -1.12
N LEU A 34 -7.29 -14.95 -2.39
CA LEU A 34 -8.05 -15.98 -3.07
C LEU A 34 -7.47 -17.34 -2.74
N PRO A 35 -8.33 -18.35 -2.54
CA PRO A 35 -7.82 -19.68 -2.23
C PRO A 35 -7.01 -20.23 -3.39
N ALA A 36 -5.92 -20.89 -3.05
CA ALA A 36 -5.11 -21.57 -4.05
C ALA A 36 -5.77 -22.90 -4.45
N HIS A 37 -5.14 -23.62 -5.35
CA HIS A 37 -5.71 -24.91 -5.71
C HIS A 37 -5.48 -25.94 -4.62
N CYS A 38 -6.17 -27.03 -4.70
CA CYS A 38 -6.10 -28.07 -3.69
C CYS A 38 -4.75 -28.73 -3.63
N ASP A 39 -4.31 -29.03 -2.44
CA ASP A 39 -3.04 -29.73 -2.22
C ASP A 39 -3.09 -30.34 -0.81
N VAL A 40 -2.07 -31.12 -0.44
CA VAL A 40 -1.98 -31.60 0.91
C VAL A 40 -1.85 -30.40 1.83
N GLU A 41 -2.33 -30.55 3.04
CA GLU A 41 -2.48 -29.39 3.93
C GLU A 41 -1.20 -28.58 4.10
N ALA A 42 -0.09 -29.25 4.34
CA ALA A 42 1.16 -28.52 4.57
C ALA A 42 1.55 -27.67 3.37
N LYS A 43 1.38 -28.19 2.17
CA LYS A 43 1.71 -27.46 0.96
C LYS A 43 0.71 -26.38 0.67
N ALA A 44 -0.56 -26.64 0.96
CA ALA A 44 -1.59 -25.64 0.75
C ALA A 44 -1.38 -24.45 1.68
N GLN A 45 -0.97 -24.71 2.93
CA GLN A 45 -0.68 -23.63 3.87
C GLN A 45 0.51 -22.82 3.41
N GLN A 46 1.56 -23.48 2.96
CA GLN A 46 2.74 -22.78 2.47
C GLN A 46 2.42 -21.91 1.29
N ALA A 47 1.62 -22.42 0.37
CA ALA A 47 1.26 -21.66 -0.81
C ALA A 47 0.45 -20.42 -0.46
N ALA A 48 -0.47 -20.55 0.49
CA ALA A 48 -1.31 -19.43 0.89
C ALA A 48 -0.50 -18.33 1.57
N ALA A 49 0.46 -18.71 2.39
CA ALA A 49 1.24 -17.74 3.16
C ALA A 49 2.50 -17.26 2.44
N LYS A 50 2.73 -17.73 1.24
CA LYS A 50 3.93 -17.39 0.51
C LYS A 50 3.98 -15.89 0.24
N PRO A 51 5.08 -15.22 0.56
CA PRO A 51 5.15 -13.77 0.37
C PRO A 51 4.78 -13.32 -1.03
N TYR A 52 5.23 -14.04 -2.03
CA TYR A 52 4.91 -13.69 -3.41
C TYR A 52 3.39 -13.69 -3.64
N THR A 53 2.70 -14.67 -3.06
CA THR A 53 1.25 -14.78 -3.24
C THR A 53 0.53 -13.60 -2.59
N VAL A 54 0.94 -13.26 -1.37
CA VAL A 54 0.35 -12.14 -0.66
C VAL A 54 0.65 -10.82 -1.37
N ASP A 55 1.88 -10.64 -1.81
CA ASP A 55 2.27 -9.41 -2.48
C ASP A 55 1.50 -9.23 -3.79
N ARG A 56 1.34 -10.30 -4.53
CA ARG A 56 0.62 -10.23 -5.79
C ARG A 56 -0.84 -9.91 -5.56
N PHE A 57 -1.43 -10.52 -4.55
CA PHE A 57 -2.83 -10.26 -4.23
C PHE A 57 -3.03 -8.81 -3.79
N THR A 58 -2.19 -8.31 -2.89
CA THR A 58 -2.37 -6.96 -2.37
C THR A 58 -2.14 -5.92 -3.45
N LYS A 59 -1.23 -6.19 -4.37
CA LYS A 59 -1.01 -5.31 -5.48
C LYS A 59 -2.28 -5.16 -6.32
N ARG A 60 -2.90 -6.26 -6.66
CA ARG A 60 -4.13 -6.23 -7.43
C ARG A 60 -5.26 -5.63 -6.64
N PHE A 61 -5.31 -5.93 -5.35
CA PHE A 61 -6.37 -5.42 -4.50
C PHE A 61 -6.31 -3.90 -4.43
N CYS A 62 -5.13 -3.31 -4.26
CA CYS A 62 -5.01 -1.86 -4.27
C CYS A 62 -5.44 -1.27 -5.61
N GLN A 63 -5.13 -1.95 -6.69
CA GLN A 63 -5.53 -1.47 -8.01
C GLN A 63 -7.05 -1.41 -8.16
N THR A 64 -7.78 -2.28 -7.47
CA THR A 64 -9.23 -2.26 -7.55
C THR A 64 -9.84 -1.05 -6.87
N GLN A 65 -9.07 -0.32 -6.09
CA GLN A 65 -9.58 0.87 -5.42
C GLN A 65 -9.73 2.05 -6.39
N GLY A 66 -9.16 1.93 -7.56
CA GLY A 66 -9.27 2.96 -8.57
C GLY A 66 -7.92 3.23 -9.21
N TYR A 67 -7.96 4.09 -10.19
CA TYR A 67 -6.76 4.40 -10.94
C TYR A 67 -5.71 5.05 -10.05
N GLY A 68 -4.49 4.60 -10.15
CA GLY A 68 -3.38 5.19 -9.42
C GLY A 68 -3.15 4.63 -8.03
N TRP A 69 -4.06 3.82 -7.52
CA TRP A 69 -3.87 3.21 -6.22
C TRP A 69 -2.87 2.06 -6.32
N HIS A 70 -1.94 2.01 -5.37
CA HIS A 70 -0.95 0.93 -5.34
C HIS A 70 -0.56 0.68 -3.88
N VAL A 71 0.18 -0.37 -3.66
CA VAL A 71 0.56 -0.77 -2.30
C VAL A 71 1.59 0.17 -1.73
N ASP A 72 1.34 0.62 -0.49
CA ASP A 72 2.36 1.27 0.29
C ASP A 72 3.07 0.24 1.15
N GLU A 73 2.31 -0.52 1.91
CA GLU A 73 2.91 -1.60 2.69
C GLU A 73 1.85 -2.61 3.09
N VAL A 74 2.27 -3.86 3.26
CA VAL A 74 1.40 -4.90 3.79
C VAL A 74 1.62 -4.90 5.29
N LYS A 75 0.62 -4.50 6.04
CA LYS A 75 0.74 -4.38 7.48
C LYS A 75 0.58 -5.71 8.21
N SER A 76 -0.20 -6.59 7.65
CA SER A 76 -0.39 -7.91 8.24
C SER A 76 -0.70 -8.88 7.13
N THR A 77 -0.08 -10.05 7.18
CA THR A 77 -0.38 -11.08 6.19
C THR A 77 -1.57 -11.92 6.61
N GLY A 78 -2.20 -11.56 7.73
CA GLY A 78 -3.38 -12.27 8.17
C GLY A 78 -3.06 -13.64 8.73
N LYS A 79 -4.06 -14.50 8.71
CA LYS A 79 -3.85 -15.86 9.18
C LYS A 79 -4.31 -16.83 8.12
N THR A 80 -3.67 -17.99 8.11
CA THR A 80 -3.99 -19.01 7.12
C THR A 80 -5.24 -19.77 7.54
N VAL A 81 -6.19 -19.86 6.63
CA VAL A 81 -7.42 -20.60 6.84
C VAL A 81 -7.55 -21.62 5.74
N CYS A 82 -7.86 -22.86 6.11
CA CYS A 82 -7.95 -23.94 5.15
C CYS A 82 -9.30 -24.62 5.22
N SER A 83 -9.74 -25.16 4.09
CA SER A 83 -10.95 -25.93 4.03
C SER A 83 -10.73 -27.15 3.16
N PRO A 84 -11.41 -28.25 3.42
CA PRO A 84 -11.23 -29.47 2.63
C PRO A 84 -11.76 -29.30 1.22
N CYS A 85 -11.12 -29.95 0.28
CA CYS A 85 -11.58 -29.97 -1.10
C CYS A 85 -12.61 -31.08 -1.27
N GLU A 86 -13.66 -30.76 -1.99
CA GLU A 86 -14.77 -31.70 -2.07
C GLU A 86 -14.45 -33.02 -2.72
N ASN A 87 -13.82 -33.01 -3.84
CA ASN A 87 -13.61 -34.26 -4.55
C ASN A 87 -12.19 -34.78 -4.44
N LYS A 88 -11.46 -34.30 -3.43
CA LYS A 88 -10.07 -34.71 -3.29
C LYS A 88 -9.77 -35.00 -1.83
N PRO A 89 -9.95 -36.24 -1.41
CA PRO A 89 -9.68 -36.58 -0.01
C PRO A 89 -8.26 -36.24 0.35
N ASN A 90 -8.06 -35.80 1.57
CA ASN A 90 -6.74 -35.46 2.10
C ASN A 90 -6.11 -34.24 1.43
N GLN A 91 -6.90 -33.45 0.70
CA GLN A 91 -6.40 -32.22 0.13
C GLN A 91 -7.21 -31.04 0.64
N GLN A 92 -6.56 -29.91 0.75
CA GLN A 92 -7.18 -28.70 1.25
C GLN A 92 -6.83 -27.52 0.37
N ARG A 93 -7.60 -26.48 0.58
CA ARG A 93 -7.43 -25.23 -0.10
C ARG A 93 -7.31 -24.18 0.96
N CYS A 94 -6.27 -23.38 0.92
CA CYS A 94 -6.00 -22.41 1.96
C CYS A 94 -5.90 -21.00 1.38
N PHE A 95 -6.19 -20.03 2.23
CA PHE A 95 -6.03 -18.62 1.87
C PHE A 95 -5.64 -17.84 3.12
N GLN A 96 -5.19 -16.62 2.93
CA GLN A 96 -4.89 -15.74 4.05
C GLN A 96 -6.10 -14.88 4.33
N GLU A 97 -6.56 -14.92 5.58
CA GLU A 97 -7.71 -14.17 6.02
C GLU A 97 -7.24 -12.92 6.74
N ASP A 98 -7.95 -11.82 6.52
CA ASP A 98 -7.67 -10.57 7.21
C ASP A 98 -6.27 -10.02 6.92
N VAL A 99 -5.90 -10.05 5.68
CA VAL A 99 -4.68 -9.38 5.24
C VAL A 99 -4.93 -7.88 5.30
N VAL A 100 -4.07 -7.15 5.97
CA VAL A 100 -4.20 -5.70 6.08
C VAL A 100 -3.15 -5.05 5.21
N VAL A 101 -3.60 -4.21 4.32
CA VAL A 101 -2.69 -3.53 3.40
C VAL A 101 -3.00 -2.05 3.38
N THR A 102 -1.97 -1.23 3.34
CA THR A 102 -2.13 0.19 3.14
C THR A 102 -1.91 0.47 1.67
N CYS A 103 -2.93 0.99 1.02
CA CYS A 103 -2.82 1.42 -0.36
C CYS A 103 -2.62 2.93 -0.37
N LYS A 104 -1.97 3.44 -1.40
CA LYS A 104 -1.78 4.87 -1.53
C LYS A 104 -1.91 5.30 -2.98
N ARG A 105 -2.23 6.56 -3.16
CA ARG A 105 -2.22 7.15 -4.48
C ARG A 105 -1.81 8.62 -4.32
N ILE A 106 -1.35 9.19 -5.40
CA ILE A 106 -0.97 10.58 -5.39
C ILE A 106 -2.22 11.43 -5.23
N LYS A 107 -2.17 12.37 -4.31
CA LYS A 107 -3.29 13.27 -4.09
C LYS A 107 -3.48 14.15 -5.31
N PRO A 108 -4.68 14.24 -5.84
CA PRO A 108 -4.93 15.06 -7.02
C PRO A 108 -4.50 16.51 -6.78
N GLY A 109 -3.77 17.06 -7.72
CA GLY A 109 -3.32 18.44 -7.62
C GLY A 109 -2.01 18.63 -6.91
N SER A 110 -1.47 17.59 -6.27
CA SER A 110 -0.23 17.75 -5.52
C SER A 110 1.01 17.58 -6.39
N VAL A 111 0.85 17.12 -7.61
CA VAL A 111 1.97 16.90 -8.51
C VAL A 111 2.07 18.05 -9.47
N GLY A 112 1.88 19.21 -9.02
CA GLY A 112 1.68 20.31 -9.93
C GLY A 112 2.87 20.97 -10.52
N MET A 113 4.05 20.54 -10.16
CA MET A 113 5.21 21.21 -10.67
C MET A 113 5.58 20.82 -12.06
N LEU A 114 4.98 19.79 -12.61
CA LEU A 114 5.26 19.42 -13.98
C LEU A 114 4.19 19.96 -14.87
N PRO A 115 4.54 20.73 -15.90
CA PRO A 115 3.54 21.24 -16.80
C PRO A 115 2.75 20.11 -17.41
N GLY A 116 1.46 20.23 -17.39
CA GLY A 116 0.60 19.19 -17.93
C GLY A 116 0.29 18.08 -16.99
N ALA A 117 1.01 17.96 -15.91
CA ALA A 117 0.77 16.87 -14.98
C ALA A 117 -0.41 17.15 -14.07
N ALA A 118 -0.80 18.38 -13.97
CA ALA A 118 -1.86 18.75 -13.07
C ALA A 118 -3.23 18.58 -13.63
N LYS A 119 -3.35 17.99 -14.78
CA LYS A 119 -4.62 17.90 -15.40
C LYS A 119 -5.54 16.96 -14.79
#